data_0cce24d395f493a81c6c819d83dd9b42
#
_entry.id   0cce24d395f493a81c6c819d83dd9b42
#
_cell.length_a   1.000
_cell.length_b   1.000
_cell.length_c   1.000
_cell.angle_alpha   90.00
_cell.angle_beta   90.00
_cell.angle_gamma   90.00
#
_symmetry.space_group_name_H-M   'P 1'
#
loop_
_entity.id
_entity.type
_entity.pdbx_description
1 polymer ?
#
loop_
_entity_poly.entity_id
_entity_poly.type
_entity_poly.pdbx_seq_one_letter_code
_entity_poly.pdbx_strand_id
1 'polypeptide(L)'
;MSTWTSKPLGGVRRLTLCAALLLSLAGCLASGPAGQANFAASGDDGANRKAPAQKRQVPLFGGEVVVAGPQGYCIDPTSLRKRGGGHVVLMASCEALTGLPGHSVEPVLITVSVLPYRKNATHPDARALAKQMQPARVLDIVDGDGISLVHLGAGGAQGIDGGDPRHWRAAMEINGHVIGLAVYAARGGRAAGPKGQRLIVDLAEIMRDKSPTRVIRPEPSPMAQPLTPGPQSHPSAPRTEGILGGLNSLFSNSG
;
A
#
# COMPACT_ATOMS: atom_id res chain seq x y z
N MET A 1 -9.22 34.20 47.07
CA MET A 1 -10.35 35.15 47.05
C MET A 1 -10.16 36.08 45.87
N SER A 2 -10.84 35.85 44.77
CA SER A 2 -11.06 36.81 43.70
C SER A 2 -12.19 36.29 42.85
N THR A 3 -13.34 36.80 43.09
CA THR A 3 -14.61 36.60 42.41
C THR A 3 -14.62 37.35 41.08
N TRP A 4 -14.94 36.68 39.99
CA TRP A 4 -15.27 37.34 38.72
C TRP A 4 -16.74 37.16 38.41
N THR A 5 -17.41 38.29 38.44
CA THR A 5 -18.84 38.48 38.28
C THR A 5 -19.24 38.46 36.81
N SER A 6 -20.22 37.70 36.46
CA SER A 6 -20.91 37.67 35.16
C SER A 6 -21.75 38.94 34.97
N LYS A 7 -21.69 39.56 33.79
CA LYS A 7 -22.67 40.53 33.32
C LYS A 7 -23.43 40.01 32.11
N PRO A 8 -24.75 40.03 32.07
CA PRO A 8 -25.56 39.82 30.88
C PRO A 8 -25.97 41.17 30.27
N LEU A 9 -25.84 41.31 28.97
CA LEU A 9 -26.50 42.36 28.16
C LEU A 9 -26.88 41.62 26.86
N GLY A 10 -28.16 41.38 26.49
CA GLY A 10 -29.18 42.37 26.24
C GLY A 10 -29.11 42.80 24.78
N GLY A 11 -29.91 42.18 23.89
CA GLY A 11 -29.91 42.51 22.47
C GLY A 11 -30.94 41.72 21.67
N VAL A 12 -32.21 41.79 22.09
CA VAL A 12 -33.38 41.50 21.25
C VAL A 12 -33.46 42.56 20.16
N ARG A 13 -33.34 42.19 18.89
CA ARG A 13 -33.90 42.87 17.70
C ARG A 13 -33.18 42.37 16.44
N ARG A 14 -33.85 41.49 15.72
CA ARG A 14 -33.91 41.40 14.24
C ARG A 14 -34.59 40.09 13.85
N LEU A 15 -35.79 39.88 14.34
CA LEU A 15 -36.85 39.12 13.69
C LEU A 15 -37.51 40.10 12.71
N THR A 16 -37.41 39.85 11.46
CA THR A 16 -38.26 40.27 10.34
C THR A 16 -37.37 40.47 9.11
N LEU A 17 -37.43 39.52 8.22
CA LEU A 17 -37.25 39.58 6.77
C LEU A 17 -36.55 38.30 6.26
N CYS A 18 -37.30 37.23 6.12
CA CYS A 18 -37.04 36.11 5.21
C CYS A 18 -38.25 35.17 5.10
N ALA A 19 -39.45 35.82 4.98
CA ALA A 19 -40.70 35.12 4.66
C ALA A 19 -41.19 35.57 3.30
N ALA A 20 -40.42 35.36 2.22
CA ALA A 20 -40.90 35.59 0.85
C ALA A 20 -39.90 34.99 -0.17
N LEU A 21 -39.73 33.66 -0.19
CA LEU A 21 -39.12 32.95 -1.35
C LEU A 21 -39.38 31.43 -1.29
N LEU A 22 -40.63 31.04 -0.97
CA LEU A 22 -41.06 29.63 -1.03
C LEU A 22 -42.37 29.51 -1.83
N LEU A 23 -42.40 30.01 -3.06
CA LEU A 23 -43.51 29.77 -4.00
C LEU A 23 -43.01 29.87 -5.45
N SER A 24 -42.33 28.82 -5.91
CA SER A 24 -42.20 28.60 -7.38
C SER A 24 -41.50 27.27 -7.68
N LEU A 25 -42.05 26.12 -7.25
CA LEU A 25 -41.77 24.82 -7.87
C LEU A 25 -43.04 23.95 -7.83
N ALA A 26 -44.11 24.45 -8.45
CA ALA A 26 -45.28 23.66 -8.79
C ALA A 26 -45.45 23.82 -10.33
N GLY A 27 -44.86 22.92 -11.07
CA GLY A 27 -44.99 22.93 -12.52
C GLY A 27 -44.61 21.59 -13.11
N CYS A 28 -45.64 20.91 -13.62
CA CYS A 28 -45.65 19.82 -14.61
C CYS A 28 -45.85 18.40 -14.05
N LEU A 29 -47.04 18.16 -13.50
CA LEU A 29 -47.74 16.90 -13.75
C LEU A 29 -48.78 17.15 -14.87
N ALA A 30 -48.35 17.05 -16.10
CA ALA A 30 -49.25 16.98 -17.25
C ALA A 30 -49.61 15.50 -17.42
N SER A 31 -50.84 15.15 -17.02
CA SER A 31 -51.52 13.90 -17.40
C SER A 31 -51.90 13.99 -18.88
N GLY A 32 -51.10 13.35 -19.74
CA GLY A 32 -51.41 13.14 -21.15
C GLY A 32 -51.80 11.67 -21.38
N PRO A 33 -52.75 11.38 -22.31
CA PRO A 33 -53.30 10.05 -22.49
C PRO A 33 -52.28 9.06 -23.06
N ALA A 34 -52.48 7.79 -22.72
CA ALA A 34 -51.68 6.63 -23.12
C ALA A 34 -51.30 6.64 -24.63
N GLY A 35 -50.08 7.09 -24.91
CA GLY A 35 -49.36 6.80 -26.12
C GLY A 35 -48.33 5.75 -25.81
N GLN A 36 -48.46 4.58 -26.41
CA GLN A 36 -47.45 3.53 -26.41
C GLN A 36 -46.16 4.11 -27.03
N ALA A 37 -45.28 4.63 -26.20
CA ALA A 37 -43.90 4.85 -26.60
C ALA A 37 -43.24 3.49 -26.71
N ASN A 38 -43.14 2.95 -27.92
CA ASN A 38 -42.17 1.95 -28.30
C ASN A 38 -40.80 2.52 -27.94
N PHE A 39 -40.29 2.16 -26.75
CA PHE A 39 -38.85 2.18 -26.51
C PHE A 39 -38.27 1.12 -27.43
N ALA A 40 -38.02 1.51 -28.68
CA ALA A 40 -37.05 0.82 -29.49
C ALA A 40 -35.80 0.73 -28.63
N ALA A 41 -35.47 -0.48 -28.24
CA ALA A 41 -34.22 -0.83 -27.65
C ALA A 41 -33.10 -0.33 -28.57
N SER A 42 -32.66 0.89 -28.35
CA SER A 42 -31.43 1.38 -28.95
C SER A 42 -30.32 0.55 -28.37
N GLY A 43 -29.76 -0.27 -29.26
CA GLY A 43 -28.65 -1.20 -29.13
C GLY A 43 -27.74 -0.97 -27.95
N ASP A 44 -27.69 -1.91 -27.10
CA ASP A 44 -26.60 -2.84 -26.82
C ASP A 44 -25.21 -2.32 -27.22
N ASP A 45 -24.75 -1.25 -26.59
CA ASP A 45 -23.34 -0.84 -26.58
C ASP A 45 -22.78 -0.78 -25.15
N GLY A 46 -23.46 -1.36 -24.15
CA GLY A 46 -23.08 -1.39 -22.75
C GLY A 46 -22.46 -2.70 -22.27
N ALA A 47 -22.49 -3.77 -23.06
CA ALA A 47 -22.22 -5.13 -22.57
C ALA A 47 -20.79 -5.64 -22.77
N ASN A 48 -19.84 -4.83 -23.24
CA ASN A 48 -18.45 -5.30 -23.41
C ASN A 48 -17.41 -4.46 -22.67
N ARG A 49 -17.74 -3.90 -21.52
CA ARG A 49 -16.69 -3.56 -20.54
C ARG A 49 -16.22 -4.86 -19.94
N LYS A 50 -15.24 -5.48 -20.61
CA LYS A 50 -14.49 -6.60 -20.07
C LYS A 50 -14.09 -6.22 -18.65
N ALA A 51 -14.66 -6.93 -17.65
CA ALA A 51 -14.33 -6.69 -16.26
C ALA A 51 -12.79 -6.66 -16.12
N PRO A 52 -12.22 -5.72 -15.38
CA PRO A 52 -10.78 -5.61 -15.26
C PRO A 52 -10.23 -6.96 -14.81
N ALA A 53 -9.31 -7.51 -15.60
CA ALA A 53 -8.73 -8.82 -15.32
C ALA A 53 -8.10 -8.81 -13.94
N GLN A 54 -8.49 -9.76 -13.08
CA GLN A 54 -7.94 -9.90 -11.73
C GLN A 54 -6.44 -10.17 -11.83
N LYS A 55 -5.62 -9.18 -11.52
CA LYS A 55 -4.17 -9.32 -11.52
C LYS A 55 -3.73 -9.87 -10.17
N ARG A 56 -3.40 -11.16 -10.13
CA ARG A 56 -3.00 -11.84 -8.89
C ARG A 56 -1.50 -11.82 -8.63
N GLN A 57 -0.71 -11.57 -9.67
CA GLN A 57 0.75 -11.53 -9.57
C GLN A 57 1.35 -10.54 -10.57
N VAL A 58 2.51 -10.00 -10.23
CA VAL A 58 3.31 -9.14 -11.11
C VAL A 58 4.78 -9.47 -10.95
N PRO A 59 5.49 -9.82 -12.06
CA PRO A 59 6.93 -9.97 -12.05
C PRO A 59 7.58 -8.58 -12.07
N LEU A 60 8.62 -8.41 -11.25
CA LEU A 60 9.44 -7.21 -11.16
C LEU A 60 10.90 -7.57 -11.42
N PHE A 61 11.70 -6.61 -11.85
CA PHE A 61 13.13 -6.79 -12.13
C PHE A 61 13.41 -7.99 -13.04
N GLY A 62 12.69 -8.08 -14.17
CA GLY A 62 12.85 -9.20 -15.10
C GLY A 62 12.33 -10.53 -14.60
N GLY A 63 11.55 -10.55 -13.51
CA GLY A 63 11.02 -11.75 -12.88
C GLY A 63 11.82 -12.24 -11.67
N GLU A 64 12.88 -11.54 -11.27
CA GLU A 64 13.65 -11.89 -10.07
C GLU A 64 12.81 -11.85 -8.80
N VAL A 65 11.82 -10.95 -8.75
CA VAL A 65 10.83 -10.88 -7.67
C VAL A 65 9.44 -10.95 -8.28
N VAL A 66 8.62 -11.88 -7.81
CA VAL A 66 7.20 -11.99 -8.17
C VAL A 66 6.36 -11.54 -6.99
N VAL A 67 5.70 -10.39 -7.12
CA VAL A 67 4.69 -9.97 -6.15
C VAL A 67 3.42 -10.76 -6.41
N ALA A 68 2.98 -11.53 -5.44
CA ALA A 68 1.74 -12.30 -5.49
C ALA A 68 1.10 -12.30 -4.11
N GLY A 69 -0.22 -12.18 -4.04
CA GLY A 69 -0.95 -12.12 -2.77
C GLY A 69 -1.65 -13.42 -2.40
N PRO A 70 -2.05 -13.55 -1.14
CA PRO A 70 -2.92 -14.63 -0.68
C PRO A 70 -4.25 -14.65 -1.44
N GLN A 71 -4.93 -15.79 -1.39
CA GLN A 71 -6.23 -15.95 -2.03
C GLN A 71 -7.22 -14.87 -1.57
N GLY A 72 -7.93 -14.27 -2.53
CA GLY A 72 -8.88 -13.18 -2.29
C GLY A 72 -8.28 -11.77 -2.37
N TYR A 73 -6.94 -11.65 -2.43
CA TYR A 73 -6.26 -10.36 -2.64
C TYR A 73 -5.70 -10.26 -4.05
N CYS A 74 -5.92 -9.11 -4.67
CA CYS A 74 -5.49 -8.78 -6.02
C CYS A 74 -4.62 -7.54 -6.02
N ILE A 75 -3.77 -7.43 -7.02
CA ILE A 75 -2.94 -6.26 -7.27
C ILE A 75 -3.79 -5.22 -7.99
N ASP A 76 -3.76 -3.98 -7.49
CA ASP A 76 -4.25 -2.84 -8.25
C ASP A 76 -3.27 -2.54 -9.40
N PRO A 77 -3.67 -2.76 -10.66
CA PRO A 77 -2.79 -2.57 -11.80
C PRO A 77 -2.35 -1.11 -11.98
N THR A 78 -3.13 -0.16 -11.46
CA THR A 78 -2.84 1.27 -11.55
C THR A 78 -1.84 1.73 -10.49
N SER A 79 -1.62 0.92 -9.46
CA SER A 79 -0.74 1.23 -8.34
C SER A 79 0.74 0.99 -8.62
N LEU A 80 1.07 0.21 -9.68
CA LEU A 80 2.47 -0.11 -9.98
C LEU A 80 3.24 1.16 -10.33
N ARG A 81 4.11 1.59 -9.43
CA ARG A 81 4.94 2.78 -9.58
C ARG A 81 6.42 2.42 -9.46
N LYS A 82 7.23 3.04 -10.33
CA LYS A 82 8.69 3.05 -10.20
C LYS A 82 9.10 4.24 -9.33
N ARG A 83 9.86 3.99 -8.26
CA ARG A 83 10.31 5.06 -7.35
C ARG A 83 11.73 4.76 -6.86
N GLY A 84 12.67 5.70 -7.03
CA GLY A 84 14.05 5.54 -6.58
C GLY A 84 14.75 4.29 -7.13
N GLY A 85 14.40 3.85 -8.36
CA GLY A 85 14.90 2.59 -8.94
C GLY A 85 14.19 1.33 -8.45
N GLY A 86 13.37 1.43 -7.39
CA GLY A 86 12.51 0.34 -6.89
C GLY A 86 11.10 0.38 -7.46
N HIS A 87 10.25 -0.51 -6.97
CA HIS A 87 8.84 -0.59 -7.34
C HIS A 87 7.95 -0.57 -6.11
N VAL A 88 6.78 0.05 -6.23
CA VAL A 88 5.71 0.00 -5.23
C VAL A 88 4.47 -0.59 -5.88
N VAL A 89 3.80 -1.51 -5.18
CA VAL A 89 2.58 -2.20 -5.60
C VAL A 89 1.58 -2.16 -4.46
N LEU A 90 0.33 -1.83 -4.76
CA LEU A 90 -0.76 -1.91 -3.81
C LEU A 90 -1.64 -3.13 -4.11
N MET A 91 -2.17 -3.73 -3.06
CA MET A 91 -3.11 -4.84 -3.13
C MET A 91 -4.29 -4.58 -2.20
N ALA A 92 -5.45 -5.03 -2.63
CA ALA A 92 -6.67 -5.02 -1.82
C ALA A 92 -7.50 -6.28 -2.12
N SER A 93 -8.67 -6.45 -1.50
CA SER A 93 -9.55 -7.54 -1.87
C SER A 93 -9.89 -7.49 -3.36
N CYS A 94 -9.90 -8.64 -4.03
CA CYS A 94 -10.23 -8.71 -5.45
C CYS A 94 -11.62 -8.15 -5.72
N GLU A 95 -12.57 -8.39 -4.82
CA GLU A 95 -13.93 -7.86 -4.89
C GLU A 95 -13.94 -6.32 -4.87
N ALA A 96 -13.16 -5.68 -3.96
CA ALA A 96 -13.08 -4.22 -3.90
C ALA A 96 -12.47 -3.60 -5.17
N LEU A 97 -11.51 -4.29 -5.80
CA LEU A 97 -10.83 -3.79 -7.00
C LEU A 97 -11.64 -4.00 -8.28
N THR A 98 -12.48 -5.02 -8.35
CA THR A 98 -13.18 -5.40 -9.58
C THR A 98 -14.68 -5.13 -9.54
N GLY A 99 -15.27 -4.96 -8.34
CA GLY A 99 -16.72 -4.90 -8.14
C GLY A 99 -17.44 -6.23 -8.38
N LEU A 100 -16.70 -7.31 -8.64
CA LEU A 100 -17.26 -8.63 -8.88
C LEU A 100 -17.23 -9.49 -7.63
N PRO A 101 -18.28 -10.30 -7.35
CA PRO A 101 -18.26 -11.25 -6.26
C PRO A 101 -17.06 -12.19 -6.38
N GLY A 102 -16.41 -12.46 -5.26
CA GLY A 102 -15.23 -13.31 -5.22
C GLY A 102 -15.02 -13.98 -3.86
N HIS A 103 -13.79 -14.38 -3.61
CA HIS A 103 -13.42 -14.93 -2.31
C HIS A 103 -13.46 -13.82 -1.25
N SER A 104 -14.41 -13.92 -0.34
CA SER A 104 -14.61 -12.91 0.71
C SER A 104 -13.42 -12.91 1.68
N VAL A 105 -12.74 -11.80 1.77
CA VAL A 105 -11.62 -11.55 2.68
C VAL A 105 -11.85 -10.26 3.45
N GLU A 106 -11.11 -10.10 4.55
CA GLU A 106 -11.15 -8.84 5.29
C GLU A 106 -10.60 -7.69 4.42
N PRO A 107 -11.31 -6.55 4.36
CA PRO A 107 -10.84 -5.41 3.59
C PRO A 107 -9.61 -4.80 4.27
N VAL A 108 -8.48 -4.91 3.60
CA VAL A 108 -7.20 -4.31 3.99
C VAL A 108 -6.54 -3.67 2.77
N LEU A 109 -5.69 -2.70 3.02
CA LEU A 109 -4.70 -2.25 2.05
C LEU A 109 -3.37 -2.90 2.37
N ILE A 110 -2.78 -3.56 1.38
CA ILE A 110 -1.43 -4.12 1.47
C ILE A 110 -0.53 -3.29 0.57
N THR A 111 0.63 -2.89 1.07
CA THR A 111 1.66 -2.25 0.26
C THR A 111 2.89 -3.14 0.18
N VAL A 112 3.43 -3.30 -1.01
CA VAL A 112 4.67 -4.03 -1.29
C VAL A 112 5.65 -3.06 -1.94
N SER A 113 6.79 -2.86 -1.32
CA SER A 113 7.88 -2.01 -1.84
C SER A 113 9.09 -2.88 -2.09
N VAL A 114 9.58 -2.93 -3.32
CA VAL A 114 10.74 -3.75 -3.71
C VAL A 114 11.86 -2.83 -4.11
N LEU A 115 12.99 -2.88 -3.38
CA LEU A 115 14.18 -2.08 -3.66
C LEU A 115 14.99 -2.65 -4.84
N PRO A 116 15.83 -1.82 -5.47
CA PRO A 116 16.77 -2.31 -6.50
C PRO A 116 17.67 -3.40 -5.95
N TYR A 117 18.14 -4.28 -6.85
CA TYR A 117 19.14 -5.30 -6.52
C TYR A 117 20.37 -4.70 -5.86
N ARG A 118 20.84 -5.38 -4.82
CA ARG A 118 22.14 -5.11 -4.21
C ARG A 118 22.85 -6.43 -3.91
N LYS A 119 24.11 -6.52 -4.27
CA LYS A 119 24.95 -7.66 -3.90
C LYS A 119 25.01 -7.75 -2.37
N ASN A 120 24.77 -8.93 -1.82
CA ASN A 120 24.72 -9.17 -0.37
C ASN A 120 23.68 -8.31 0.38
N ALA A 121 22.55 -8.03 -0.27
CA ALA A 121 21.45 -7.37 0.42
C ALA A 121 20.96 -8.23 1.58
N THR A 122 20.73 -7.60 2.72
CA THR A 122 20.06 -8.18 3.87
C THR A 122 18.93 -7.26 4.31
N HIS A 123 17.82 -7.82 4.73
CA HIS A 123 16.78 -7.01 5.37
C HIS A 123 17.19 -6.66 6.80
N PRO A 124 16.74 -5.54 7.35
CA PRO A 124 16.98 -5.21 8.75
C PRO A 124 16.29 -6.23 9.67
N ASP A 125 16.89 -6.54 10.82
CA ASP A 125 16.17 -7.27 11.88
C ASP A 125 15.00 -6.43 12.43
N ALA A 126 14.09 -7.05 13.19
CA ALA A 126 12.89 -6.38 13.66
C ALA A 126 13.17 -5.19 14.60
N ARG A 127 14.28 -5.22 15.35
CA ARG A 127 14.69 -4.09 16.20
C ARG A 127 15.19 -2.91 15.37
N ALA A 128 16.00 -3.18 14.35
CA ALA A 128 16.47 -2.15 13.43
C ALA A 128 15.29 -1.56 12.64
N LEU A 129 14.36 -2.40 12.18
CA LEU A 129 13.13 -1.96 11.54
C LEU A 129 12.28 -1.09 12.48
N ALA A 130 12.07 -1.50 13.73
CA ALA A 130 11.34 -0.74 14.72
C ALA A 130 11.99 0.63 15.00
N LYS A 131 13.32 0.69 15.07
CA LYS A 131 14.07 1.94 15.25
C LYS A 131 13.83 2.92 14.10
N GLN A 132 13.72 2.43 12.87
CA GLN A 132 13.42 3.27 11.70
C GLN A 132 11.99 3.82 11.71
N MET A 133 11.08 3.15 12.40
CA MET A 133 9.68 3.58 12.48
C MET A 133 9.43 4.64 13.56
N GLN A 134 10.44 5.07 14.30
CA GLN A 134 10.29 6.13 15.30
C GLN A 134 9.86 7.45 14.63
N PRO A 135 9.03 8.29 15.27
CA PRO A 135 8.55 8.17 16.67
C PRO A 135 7.31 7.29 16.86
N ALA A 136 6.89 6.47 15.87
CA ALA A 136 5.72 5.61 16.02
C ALA A 136 5.89 4.63 17.19
N ARG A 137 4.82 4.48 17.99
CA ARG A 137 4.79 3.54 19.11
C ARG A 137 4.87 2.11 18.58
N VAL A 138 5.90 1.38 18.97
CA VAL A 138 6.04 -0.06 18.71
C VAL A 138 5.23 -0.83 19.75
N LEU A 139 4.36 -1.74 19.29
CA LEU A 139 3.53 -2.61 20.11
C LEU A 139 4.13 -4.01 20.24
N ASP A 140 4.74 -4.51 19.17
CA ASP A 140 5.34 -5.84 19.10
C ASP A 140 6.43 -5.90 18.03
N ILE A 141 7.41 -6.79 18.20
CA ILE A 141 8.47 -7.09 17.24
C ILE A 141 8.65 -8.60 17.13
N VAL A 142 8.79 -9.11 15.92
CA VAL A 142 8.95 -10.55 15.65
C VAL A 142 10.01 -10.74 14.57
N ASP A 143 11.00 -11.58 14.83
CA ASP A 143 11.95 -12.08 13.81
C ASP A 143 11.75 -13.58 13.63
N GLY A 144 11.78 -14.06 12.39
CA GLY A 144 11.74 -15.47 12.07
C GLY A 144 11.62 -15.73 10.57
N ASP A 145 12.08 -16.89 10.13
CA ASP A 145 11.94 -17.41 8.75
C ASP A 145 12.31 -16.41 7.63
N GLY A 146 13.36 -15.60 7.89
CA GLY A 146 13.83 -14.61 6.91
C GLY A 146 12.88 -13.43 6.71
N ILE A 147 12.03 -13.13 7.68
CA ILE A 147 11.18 -11.94 7.72
C ILE A 147 11.25 -11.29 9.10
N SER A 148 11.33 -9.98 9.13
CA SER A 148 11.26 -9.17 10.34
C SER A 148 9.98 -8.37 10.35
N LEU A 149 9.21 -8.44 11.44
CA LEU A 149 7.90 -7.79 11.58
C LEU A 149 7.90 -6.80 12.74
N VAL A 150 7.17 -5.71 12.55
CA VAL A 150 6.91 -4.70 13.59
C VAL A 150 5.43 -4.37 13.61
N HIS A 151 4.80 -4.46 14.78
CA HIS A 151 3.45 -3.99 15.02
C HIS A 151 3.52 -2.56 15.55
N LEU A 152 2.91 -1.63 14.85
CA LEU A 152 2.92 -0.21 15.18
C LEU A 152 1.56 0.23 15.72
N GLY A 153 1.57 1.09 16.73
CA GLY A 153 0.36 1.63 17.38
C GLY A 153 -0.13 2.96 16.80
N ALA A 154 0.59 3.50 15.81
CA ALA A 154 0.26 4.79 15.19
C ALA A 154 0.64 4.78 13.71
N GLY A 155 0.02 5.64 12.91
CA GLY A 155 0.31 5.81 11.48
C GLY A 155 -0.55 4.97 10.54
N GLY A 156 -1.25 3.93 11.02
CA GLY A 156 -2.08 3.08 10.16
C GLY A 156 -3.25 3.82 9.51
N ALA A 157 -3.82 4.81 10.20
CA ALA A 157 -4.90 5.64 9.66
C ALA A 157 -4.47 6.53 8.47
N GLN A 158 -3.17 6.71 8.27
CA GLN A 158 -2.63 7.45 7.12
C GLN A 158 -2.59 6.58 5.85
N GLY A 159 -2.66 5.26 5.99
CA GLY A 159 -2.66 4.32 4.87
C GLY A 159 -4.00 4.23 4.14
N ILE A 160 -5.10 4.34 4.87
CA ILE A 160 -6.48 4.31 4.33
C ILE A 160 -7.38 5.24 5.14
N ASP A 161 -8.33 5.90 4.48
CA ASP A 161 -9.35 6.70 5.14
C ASP A 161 -10.19 5.83 6.10
N GLY A 162 -10.40 6.31 7.33
CA GLY A 162 -11.09 5.52 8.36
C GLY A 162 -10.29 4.33 8.88
N GLY A 163 -8.97 4.29 8.63
CA GLY A 163 -8.09 3.22 9.07
C GLY A 163 -7.89 3.12 10.58
N ASP A 164 -7.50 1.94 11.04
CA ASP A 164 -7.01 1.72 12.41
C ASP A 164 -5.64 2.37 12.55
N PRO A 165 -5.33 3.06 13.64
CA PRO A 165 -3.99 3.58 13.87
C PRO A 165 -2.93 2.47 13.93
N ARG A 166 -3.31 1.27 14.38
CA ARG A 166 -2.41 0.11 14.41
C ARG A 166 -2.25 -0.49 13.02
N HIS A 167 -1.05 -0.89 12.70
CA HIS A 167 -0.76 -1.57 11.45
C HIS A 167 0.53 -2.41 11.56
N TRP A 168 0.70 -3.33 10.64
CA TRP A 168 1.90 -4.17 10.56
C TRP A 168 2.84 -3.69 9.48
N ARG A 169 4.12 -3.75 9.77
CA ARG A 169 5.21 -3.57 8.82
C ARG A 169 6.12 -4.78 8.85
N ALA A 170 6.70 -5.11 7.69
CA ALA A 170 7.70 -6.16 7.63
C ALA A 170 8.80 -5.82 6.62
N ALA A 171 9.94 -6.48 6.79
CA ALA A 171 11.04 -6.47 5.85
C ALA A 171 11.52 -7.90 5.59
N MET A 172 11.81 -8.21 4.35
CA MET A 172 12.38 -9.49 3.90
C MET A 172 13.33 -9.27 2.73
N GLU A 173 14.02 -10.32 2.29
CA GLU A 173 14.90 -10.29 1.13
C GLU A 173 14.52 -11.42 0.16
N ILE A 174 14.52 -11.14 -1.13
CA ILE A 174 14.41 -12.12 -2.22
C ILE A 174 15.41 -11.74 -3.31
N ASN A 175 16.32 -12.64 -3.66
CA ASN A 175 17.24 -12.51 -4.79
C ASN A 175 18.09 -11.22 -4.80
N GLY A 176 18.48 -10.71 -3.63
CA GLY A 176 19.24 -9.46 -3.50
C GLY A 176 18.38 -8.21 -3.52
N HIS A 177 17.06 -8.35 -3.45
CA HIS A 177 16.11 -7.25 -3.33
C HIS A 177 15.55 -7.20 -1.91
N VAL A 178 15.76 -6.10 -1.20
CA VAL A 178 15.06 -5.86 0.07
C VAL A 178 13.62 -5.45 -0.23
N ILE A 179 12.69 -6.08 0.46
CA ILE A 179 11.25 -5.91 0.27
C ILE A 179 10.64 -5.41 1.57
N GLY A 180 9.95 -4.29 1.50
CA GLY A 180 9.13 -3.77 2.58
C GLY A 180 7.67 -4.13 2.35
N LEU A 181 7.00 -4.62 3.38
CA LEU A 181 5.58 -4.97 3.37
C LEU A 181 4.85 -4.13 4.42
N ALA A 182 3.58 -3.77 4.14
CA ALA A 182 2.71 -3.22 5.17
C ALA A 182 1.27 -3.68 4.97
N VAL A 183 0.55 -3.85 6.08
CA VAL A 183 -0.87 -4.21 6.12
C VAL A 183 -1.62 -3.19 6.96
N TYR A 184 -2.57 -2.52 6.33
CA TYR A 184 -3.46 -1.53 6.94
C TYR A 184 -4.88 -2.05 6.94
N ALA A 185 -5.58 -1.92 8.05
CA ALA A 185 -6.97 -2.35 8.21
C ALA A 185 -7.90 -1.16 8.48
N ALA A 186 -9.18 -1.34 8.22
CA ALA A 186 -10.20 -0.41 8.69
C ALA A 186 -10.18 -0.35 10.23
N ARG A 187 -10.66 0.75 10.80
CA ARG A 187 -10.74 0.94 12.26
C ARG A 187 -11.47 -0.22 12.93
N GLY A 188 -10.85 -0.83 13.93
CA GLY A 188 -11.39 -2.00 14.63
C GLY A 188 -11.31 -3.31 13.81
N GLY A 189 -10.74 -3.29 12.62
CA GLY A 189 -10.52 -4.48 11.81
C GLY A 189 -9.56 -5.47 12.48
N ARG A 190 -9.80 -6.77 12.28
CA ARG A 190 -8.99 -7.84 12.90
C ARG A 190 -7.56 -7.87 12.38
N ALA A 191 -7.34 -7.38 11.15
CA ALA A 191 -6.01 -7.28 10.57
C ALA A 191 -5.16 -6.13 11.14
N ALA A 192 -5.76 -5.23 11.95
CA ALA A 192 -4.98 -4.31 12.78
C ALA A 192 -4.26 -5.01 13.95
N GLY A 193 -4.54 -6.29 14.22
CA GLY A 193 -3.95 -7.13 15.26
C GLY A 193 -3.38 -8.44 14.70
N PRO A 194 -3.48 -9.57 15.44
CA PRO A 194 -2.80 -10.83 15.07
C PRO A 194 -3.15 -11.40 13.70
N LYS A 195 -4.33 -11.07 13.15
CA LYS A 195 -4.70 -11.50 11.79
C LYS A 195 -3.87 -10.81 10.72
N GLY A 196 -3.48 -9.54 10.95
CA GLY A 196 -2.57 -8.83 10.04
C GLY A 196 -1.16 -9.40 10.06
N GLN A 197 -0.68 -9.85 11.21
CA GLN A 197 0.59 -10.57 11.32
C GLN A 197 0.59 -11.82 10.43
N ARG A 198 -0.42 -12.68 10.57
CA ARG A 198 -0.54 -13.88 9.73
C ARG A 198 -0.61 -13.53 8.25
N LEU A 199 -1.43 -12.55 7.89
CA LEU A 199 -1.58 -12.13 6.51
C LEU A 199 -0.26 -11.66 5.88
N ILE A 200 0.57 -10.94 6.63
CA ILE A 200 1.85 -10.44 6.11
C ILE A 200 2.90 -11.56 6.01
N VAL A 201 2.84 -12.57 6.88
CA VAL A 201 3.67 -13.77 6.79
C VAL A 201 3.25 -14.61 5.58
N ASP A 202 1.96 -14.91 5.41
CA ASP A 202 1.41 -15.64 4.25
C ASP A 202 1.81 -14.96 2.93
N LEU A 203 1.74 -13.62 2.89
CA LEU A 203 2.17 -12.84 1.73
C LEU A 203 3.67 -13.04 1.44
N ALA A 204 4.50 -12.99 2.46
CA ALA A 204 5.95 -13.16 2.31
C ALA A 204 6.31 -14.56 1.81
N GLU A 205 5.67 -15.60 2.33
CA GLU A 205 5.86 -16.98 1.91
C GLU A 205 5.45 -17.16 0.44
N ILE A 206 4.27 -16.68 0.05
CA ILE A 206 3.80 -16.75 -1.34
C ILE A 206 4.76 -16.02 -2.28
N MET A 207 5.26 -14.85 -1.89
CA MET A 207 6.23 -14.12 -2.71
C MET A 207 7.53 -14.89 -2.87
N ARG A 208 8.03 -15.57 -1.82
CA ARG A 208 9.21 -16.45 -1.91
C ARG A 208 8.97 -17.63 -2.86
N ASP A 209 7.85 -18.32 -2.68
CA ASP A 209 7.50 -19.50 -3.49
C ASP A 209 7.32 -19.15 -4.97
N LYS A 210 6.79 -17.98 -5.28
CA LYS A 210 6.55 -17.52 -6.65
C LYS A 210 7.77 -16.91 -7.31
N SER A 211 8.74 -16.44 -6.54
CA SER A 211 9.96 -15.87 -7.07
C SER A 211 10.97 -16.97 -7.40
N PRO A 212 11.51 -17.01 -8.63
CA PRO A 212 12.48 -18.05 -9.01
C PRO A 212 13.75 -17.92 -8.18
N THR A 213 14.33 -19.04 -7.77
CA THR A 213 15.66 -19.01 -7.13
C THR A 213 16.68 -18.48 -8.13
N ARG A 214 17.41 -17.45 -7.75
CA ARG A 214 18.48 -16.91 -8.58
C ARG A 214 19.60 -17.92 -8.69
N VAL A 215 19.79 -18.48 -9.87
CA VAL A 215 20.97 -19.29 -10.17
C VAL A 215 22.15 -18.33 -10.32
N ILE A 216 23.00 -18.26 -9.30
CA ILE A 216 24.29 -17.58 -9.40
C ILE A 216 25.13 -18.41 -10.36
N ARG A 217 25.13 -18.05 -11.65
CA ARG A 217 26.11 -18.61 -12.57
C ARG A 217 27.48 -18.11 -12.10
N PRO A 218 28.44 -18.99 -11.77
CA PRO A 218 29.79 -18.55 -11.47
C PRO A 218 30.26 -17.66 -12.64
N GLU A 219 30.69 -16.45 -12.32
CA GLU A 219 31.32 -15.60 -13.30
C GLU A 219 32.52 -16.40 -13.85
N PRO A 220 32.66 -16.55 -15.18
CA PRO A 220 33.84 -17.24 -15.73
C PRO A 220 35.06 -16.54 -15.15
N SER A 221 35.88 -17.29 -14.42
CA SER A 221 37.13 -16.77 -13.85
C SER A 221 37.85 -16.02 -14.99
N PRO A 222 38.28 -14.77 -14.77
CA PRO A 222 39.07 -14.08 -15.77
C PRO A 222 40.25 -14.98 -16.09
N MET A 223 40.33 -15.50 -17.31
CA MET A 223 41.53 -16.16 -17.78
C MET A 223 42.66 -15.20 -17.49
N ALA A 224 43.66 -15.69 -16.75
CA ALA A 224 44.82 -14.92 -16.35
C ALA A 224 45.38 -14.20 -17.59
N GLN A 225 45.13 -12.91 -17.70
CA GLN A 225 45.79 -12.06 -18.64
C GLN A 225 47.25 -11.90 -18.20
N PRO A 226 48.23 -11.99 -19.09
CA PRO A 226 49.62 -11.76 -18.75
C PRO A 226 49.77 -10.36 -18.15
N LEU A 227 50.42 -10.29 -16.97
CA LEU A 227 50.72 -9.06 -16.26
C LEU A 227 51.44 -8.03 -17.10
N THR A 228 50.75 -7.00 -17.54
CA THR A 228 51.36 -5.74 -17.96
C THR A 228 51.37 -4.80 -16.76
N PRO A 229 52.53 -4.26 -16.34
CA PRO A 229 52.54 -3.30 -15.21
C PRO A 229 52.00 -1.96 -15.68
N GLY A 230 50.85 -1.56 -15.15
CA GLY A 230 50.26 -0.23 -15.35
C GLY A 230 50.17 0.53 -14.04
N PRO A 231 50.10 1.87 -14.05
CA PRO A 231 50.35 2.76 -12.90
C PRO A 231 49.26 2.65 -11.81
N GLN A 232 49.73 2.73 -10.57
CA GLN A 232 48.93 2.67 -9.35
C GLN A 232 47.96 3.85 -9.27
N SER A 233 46.68 3.57 -9.21
CA SER A 233 45.64 4.52 -8.85
C SER A 233 45.16 4.27 -7.41
N HIS A 234 45.09 5.35 -6.65
CA HIS A 234 44.72 5.38 -5.24
C HIS A 234 43.30 4.83 -4.96
N PRO A 235 43.06 4.17 -3.82
CA PRO A 235 41.77 3.65 -3.45
C PRO A 235 40.84 4.79 -2.98
N SER A 236 39.74 5.01 -3.70
CA SER A 236 38.63 5.82 -3.22
C SER A 236 37.83 5.04 -2.18
N ALA A 237 37.61 5.65 -1.02
CA ALA A 237 36.85 5.07 0.08
C ALA A 237 35.40 4.74 -0.32
N PRO A 238 34.82 3.63 0.18
CA PRO A 238 33.42 3.29 -0.10
C PRO A 238 32.49 4.25 0.67
N ARG A 239 31.61 4.94 -0.06
CA ARG A 239 30.47 5.63 0.54
C ARG A 239 29.50 4.57 1.05
N THR A 240 29.42 4.44 2.33
CA THR A 240 28.35 3.70 3.04
C THR A 240 27.08 4.57 3.03
N GLU A 241 26.38 4.64 1.92
CA GLU A 241 24.97 5.06 1.97
C GLU A 241 24.15 3.84 2.41
N GLY A 242 23.72 3.89 3.68
CA GLY A 242 23.07 2.76 4.33
C GLY A 242 21.77 2.36 3.63
N ILE A 243 21.59 1.07 3.45
CA ILE A 243 20.36 0.37 2.99
C ILE A 243 19.12 0.89 3.75
N LEU A 244 19.31 1.39 4.95
CA LEU A 244 18.29 1.89 5.86
C LEU A 244 17.60 3.18 5.37
N GLY A 245 18.31 4.08 4.69
CA GLY A 245 17.71 5.31 4.14
C GLY A 245 16.69 5.05 3.02
N GLY A 246 16.90 3.99 2.24
CA GLY A 246 16.00 3.63 1.14
C GLY A 246 14.64 3.11 1.61
N LEU A 247 14.59 2.35 2.71
CA LEU A 247 13.32 1.85 3.25
C LEU A 247 12.45 2.98 3.82
N ASN A 248 13.07 3.93 4.51
CA ASN A 248 12.33 5.03 5.13
C ASN A 248 11.65 5.93 4.08
N SER A 249 12.32 6.17 2.95
CA SER A 249 11.75 6.99 1.86
C SER A 249 10.57 6.32 1.16
N LEU A 250 10.50 4.98 1.16
CA LEU A 250 9.38 4.24 0.58
C LEU A 250 8.15 4.23 1.48
N PHE A 251 8.35 4.38 2.79
CA PHE A 251 7.25 4.36 3.76
C PHE A 251 6.73 5.74 4.14
N SER A 252 7.52 6.81 3.95
CA SER A 252 7.17 8.16 4.44
C SER A 252 6.23 8.95 3.53
N ASN A 253 5.89 8.48 2.33
CA ASN A 253 5.16 9.29 1.35
C ASN A 253 3.85 8.62 0.87
N SER A 254 3.10 8.03 1.79
CA SER A 254 1.70 7.62 1.60
C SER A 254 0.80 8.53 2.45
N GLY A 255 0.96 9.83 2.28
CA GLY A 255 0.09 10.87 2.79
C GLY A 255 -0.36 11.77 1.66
#